data_f7673e29b85c01de15c2505c9ad6f66d
#
_entry.id   f7673e29b85c01de15c2505c9ad6f66d
#
_cell.length_a   1.000
_cell.length_b   1.000
_cell.length_c   1.000
_cell.angle_alpha   90.00
_cell.angle_beta   90.00
_cell.angle_gamma   90.00
#
_symmetry.space_group_name_H-M   'P 1'
#
loop_
_entity.id
_entity.type
_entity.pdbx_description
1 polymer ?
#
loop_
_entity_poly.entity_id
_entity_poly.type
_entity_poly.pdbx_seq_one_letter_code
_entity_poly.pdbx_strand_id
1 'polypeptide(L)'
;MNTEKVAFDIISLAGDAKAELQKALKLAREGKFSETDALLEKASEQLQQAHKLQTQELLTREANGEKLQFNVLISHAQDYLMTTYTLEDVAVEIISLYRLIKK
;
A
#
# COMPACT_ATOMS: atom_id res chain seq x y z
N MET A 1 -15.95 -2.72 14.11
CA MET A 1 -15.19 -3.73 13.36
C MET A 1 -14.14 -4.32 14.29
N ASN A 2 -13.95 -5.63 14.32
CA ASN A 2 -12.91 -6.18 15.20
C ASN A 2 -11.52 -6.01 14.61
N THR A 3 -10.52 -5.94 15.46
CA THR A 3 -9.15 -5.62 15.06
C THR A 3 -8.52 -6.69 14.19
N GLU A 4 -8.90 -7.96 14.36
CA GLU A 4 -8.40 -9.05 13.54
C GLU A 4 -8.84 -8.90 12.09
N LYS A 5 -10.13 -8.59 11.86
CA LYS A 5 -10.63 -8.36 10.51
C LYS A 5 -9.99 -7.12 9.89
N VAL A 6 -9.81 -6.06 10.66
CA VAL A 6 -9.12 -4.86 10.19
C VAL A 6 -7.70 -5.20 9.73
N ALA A 7 -6.97 -5.97 10.54
CA ALA A 7 -5.61 -6.38 10.19
C ALA A 7 -5.57 -7.19 8.89
N PHE A 8 -6.48 -8.15 8.72
CA PHE A 8 -6.54 -8.93 7.48
C PHE A 8 -6.89 -8.09 6.27
N ASP A 9 -7.82 -7.14 6.43
CA ASP A 9 -8.19 -6.24 5.33
C ASP A 9 -7.01 -5.35 4.92
N ILE A 10 -6.25 -4.82 5.90
CA ILE A 10 -5.05 -4.03 5.61
C ILE A 10 -4.01 -4.87 4.86
N ILE A 11 -3.76 -6.09 5.33
CA ILE A 11 -2.79 -7.00 4.71
C ILE A 11 -3.20 -7.30 3.26
N SER A 12 -4.49 -7.57 3.04
CA SER A 12 -5.00 -7.88 1.70
C SER A 12 -4.83 -6.70 0.75
N LEU A 13 -5.23 -5.50 1.18
CA LEU A 13 -5.11 -4.29 0.36
C LEU A 13 -3.64 -3.95 0.07
N ALA A 14 -2.79 -4.02 1.09
CA ALA A 14 -1.36 -3.74 0.92
C ALA A 14 -0.69 -4.78 0.02
N GLY A 15 -1.07 -6.05 0.15
CA GLY A 15 -0.55 -7.12 -0.70
C GLY A 15 -0.92 -6.93 -2.16
N ASP A 16 -2.18 -6.58 -2.43
CA ASP A 16 -2.63 -6.30 -3.79
C ASP A 16 -1.89 -5.09 -4.37
N ALA A 17 -1.75 -4.03 -3.58
CA ALA A 17 -1.01 -2.84 -4.01
C ALA A 17 0.44 -3.17 -4.32
N LYS A 18 1.09 -3.97 -3.47
CA LYS A 18 2.48 -4.39 -3.68
C LYS A 18 2.65 -5.14 -4.99
N ALA A 19 1.75 -6.08 -5.29
CA ALA A 19 1.79 -6.84 -6.53
C ALA A 19 1.64 -5.93 -7.75
N GLU A 20 0.77 -4.94 -7.67
CA GLU A 20 0.56 -3.98 -8.76
C GLU A 20 1.75 -3.05 -8.94
N LEU A 21 2.38 -2.62 -7.85
CA LEU A 21 3.60 -1.81 -7.93
C LEU A 21 4.74 -2.58 -8.60
N GLN A 22 4.91 -3.85 -8.25
CA GLN A 22 5.93 -4.70 -8.86
C GLN A 22 5.68 -4.89 -10.35
N LYS A 23 4.43 -5.09 -10.74
CA LYS A 23 4.04 -5.21 -12.15
C LYS A 23 4.24 -3.89 -12.90
N ALA A 24 3.90 -2.77 -12.24
CA ALA A 24 4.10 -1.44 -12.83
C ALA A 24 5.57 -1.16 -13.13
N LEU A 25 6.46 -1.53 -12.21
CA LEU A 25 7.91 -1.39 -12.41
C LEU A 25 8.36 -2.18 -13.65
N LYS A 26 7.89 -3.41 -13.79
CA LYS A 26 8.23 -4.26 -14.92
C LYS A 26 7.73 -3.66 -16.24
N LEU A 27 6.48 -3.19 -16.27
CA LEU A 27 5.90 -2.57 -17.46
C LEU A 27 6.64 -1.29 -17.85
N ALA A 28 7.03 -0.47 -16.88
CA ALA A 28 7.80 0.74 -17.12
C ALA A 28 9.15 0.41 -17.74
N ARG A 29 9.81 -0.63 -17.25
CA ARG A 29 11.08 -1.10 -17.81
C ARG A 29 10.91 -1.52 -19.27
N GLU A 30 9.75 -2.03 -19.64
CA GLU A 30 9.42 -2.42 -21.02
C GLU A 30 8.92 -1.25 -21.86
N GLY A 31 8.80 -0.05 -21.29
CA GLY A 31 8.33 1.14 -21.99
C GLY A 31 6.81 1.24 -22.14
N LYS A 32 6.06 0.40 -21.42
CA LYS A 32 4.58 0.36 -21.49
C LYS A 32 3.96 1.30 -20.46
N PHE A 33 4.13 2.59 -20.66
CA PHE A 33 3.81 3.60 -19.63
C PHE A 33 2.31 3.80 -19.39
N SER A 34 1.47 3.61 -20.40
CA SER A 34 0.02 3.71 -20.20
C SER A 34 -0.48 2.64 -19.23
N GLU A 35 -0.01 1.41 -19.40
CA GLU A 35 -0.35 0.31 -18.49
C GLU A 35 0.26 0.52 -17.12
N THR A 36 1.47 1.08 -17.07
CA THR A 36 2.15 1.44 -15.82
C THR A 36 1.30 2.41 -15.00
N ASP A 37 0.81 3.48 -15.64
CA ASP A 37 0.01 4.50 -14.97
C ASP A 37 -1.28 3.93 -14.39
N ALA A 38 -1.94 3.03 -15.12
CA ALA A 38 -3.16 2.39 -14.64
C ALA A 38 -2.92 1.57 -13.37
N LEU A 39 -1.80 0.85 -13.32
CA LEU A 39 -1.45 0.05 -12.14
C LEU A 39 -1.02 0.92 -10.96
N LEU A 40 -0.30 2.02 -11.20
CA LEU A 40 0.06 2.95 -10.14
C LEU A 40 -1.18 3.57 -9.50
N GLU A 41 -2.16 3.95 -10.30
CA GLU A 41 -3.42 4.52 -9.80
C GLU A 41 -4.17 3.49 -8.95
N LYS A 42 -4.26 2.25 -9.42
CA LYS A 42 -4.93 1.19 -8.69
C LYS A 42 -4.25 0.89 -7.36
N ALA A 43 -2.92 0.81 -7.36
CA ALA A 43 -2.15 0.61 -6.14
C ALA A 43 -2.35 1.75 -5.15
N SER A 44 -2.35 2.99 -5.63
CA SER A 44 -2.58 4.17 -4.79
C SER A 44 -3.95 4.12 -4.13
N GLU A 45 -4.99 3.75 -4.85
CA GLU A 45 -6.35 3.63 -4.31
C GLU A 45 -6.41 2.57 -3.21
N GLN A 46 -5.78 1.43 -3.42
CA GLN A 46 -5.75 0.34 -2.44
C GLN A 46 -5.00 0.75 -1.18
N LEU A 47 -3.87 1.45 -1.32
CA LEU A 47 -3.12 1.96 -0.18
C LEU A 47 -3.90 3.01 0.60
N GLN A 48 -4.63 3.87 -0.09
CA GLN A 48 -5.49 4.86 0.57
C GLN A 48 -6.59 4.18 1.38
N GLN A 49 -7.21 3.12 0.85
CA GLN A 49 -8.20 2.35 1.58
C GLN A 49 -7.61 1.69 2.83
N ALA A 50 -6.43 1.10 2.69
CA ALA A 50 -5.73 0.48 3.82
C ALA A 50 -5.37 1.51 4.89
N HIS A 51 -4.90 2.67 4.47
CA HIS A 51 -4.56 3.77 5.38
C HIS A 51 -5.80 4.27 6.14
N LYS A 52 -6.92 4.37 5.44
CA LYS A 52 -8.18 4.79 6.06
C LYS A 52 -8.62 3.80 7.15
N LEU A 53 -8.49 2.49 6.87
CA LEU A 53 -8.77 1.47 7.88
C LEU A 53 -7.82 1.59 9.08
N GLN A 54 -6.52 1.77 8.83
CA GLN A 54 -5.55 1.95 9.89
C GLN A 54 -5.91 3.16 10.76
N THR A 55 -6.22 4.30 10.15
CA THR A 55 -6.54 5.52 10.87
C THR A 55 -7.84 5.39 11.65
N GLN A 56 -8.92 4.97 11.00
CA GLN A 56 -10.26 4.96 11.62
C GLN A 56 -10.44 3.83 12.61
N GLU A 57 -9.92 2.64 12.29
CA GLU A 57 -10.20 1.44 13.07
C GLU A 57 -9.11 1.10 14.08
N LEU A 58 -7.93 1.70 13.97
CA LEU A 58 -6.85 1.47 14.92
C LEU A 58 -6.41 2.76 15.60
N LEU A 59 -5.85 3.71 14.88
CA LEU A 59 -5.25 4.89 15.49
C LEU A 59 -6.27 5.79 16.18
N THR A 60 -7.38 6.10 15.55
CA THR A 60 -8.42 6.97 16.13
C THR A 60 -9.08 6.33 17.33
N ARG A 61 -9.38 5.04 17.26
CA ARG A 61 -9.98 4.32 18.40
C ARG A 61 -9.07 4.34 19.61
N GLU A 62 -7.79 4.07 19.40
CA GLU A 62 -6.81 4.10 20.48
C GLU A 62 -6.63 5.51 21.04
N ALA A 63 -6.55 6.52 20.15
CA ALA A 63 -6.45 7.92 20.55
C ALA A 63 -7.66 8.38 21.38
N ASN A 64 -8.83 7.79 21.15
CA ASN A 64 -10.05 8.08 21.91
C ASN A 64 -10.15 7.29 23.23
N GLY A 65 -9.08 6.62 23.63
CA GLY A 65 -8.99 5.92 24.90
C GLY A 65 -9.40 4.46 24.86
N GLU A 66 -9.76 3.93 23.69
CA GLU A 66 -10.09 2.52 23.57
C GLU A 66 -8.83 1.67 23.63
N LYS A 67 -8.82 0.65 24.47
CA LYS A 67 -7.69 -0.25 24.58
C LYS A 67 -7.83 -1.38 23.55
N LEU A 68 -7.09 -1.28 22.46
CA LEU A 68 -7.06 -2.31 21.45
C LEU A 68 -6.10 -3.41 21.86
N GLN A 69 -6.49 -4.65 21.62
CA GLN A 69 -5.62 -5.79 21.88
C GLN A 69 -4.46 -5.78 20.86
N PHE A 70 -3.25 -5.60 21.37
CA PHE A 70 -2.05 -5.66 20.55
C PHE A 70 -1.67 -7.14 20.32
N ASN A 71 -1.34 -7.48 19.09
CA ASN A 71 -0.84 -8.81 18.75
C ASN A 71 0.03 -8.75 17.50
N VAL A 72 0.65 -9.89 17.18
CA VAL A 72 1.58 -9.99 16.03
C VAL A 72 0.86 -9.69 14.72
N LEU A 73 -0.41 -10.10 14.58
CA LEU A 73 -1.17 -9.87 13.36
C LEU A 73 -1.34 -8.36 13.08
N ILE A 74 -1.71 -7.59 14.09
CA ILE A 74 -1.87 -6.13 13.96
C ILE A 74 -0.52 -5.48 13.65
N SER A 75 0.53 -5.89 14.34
CA SER A 75 1.88 -5.38 14.10
C SER A 75 2.32 -5.68 12.67
N HIS A 76 2.09 -6.90 12.21
CA HIS A 76 2.43 -7.31 10.84
C HIS A 76 1.65 -6.47 9.81
N ALA A 77 0.35 -6.26 10.04
CA ALA A 77 -0.48 -5.48 9.13
C ALA A 77 0.05 -4.05 8.99
N GLN A 78 0.42 -3.42 10.11
CA GLN A 78 0.95 -2.06 10.08
C GLN A 78 2.31 -1.99 9.41
N ASP A 79 3.20 -2.93 9.71
CA ASP A 79 4.51 -2.99 9.05
C ASP A 79 4.37 -3.19 7.55
N TYR A 80 3.48 -4.09 7.15
CA TYR A 80 3.26 -4.38 5.74
C TYR A 80 2.72 -3.16 4.99
N LEU A 81 1.77 -2.46 5.59
CA LEU A 81 1.25 -1.23 5.00
C LEU A 81 2.33 -0.17 4.86
N MET A 82 3.11 0.07 5.91
CA MET A 82 4.12 1.12 5.90
C MET A 82 5.27 0.80 4.94
N THR A 83 5.70 -0.46 4.86
CA THR A 83 6.74 -0.84 3.89
C THR A 83 6.23 -0.77 2.46
N THR A 84 4.94 -1.06 2.24
CA THR A 84 4.36 -0.94 0.90
C THR A 84 4.24 0.53 0.47
N TYR A 85 3.95 1.44 1.39
CA TYR A 85 4.01 2.88 1.10
C TYR A 85 5.41 3.31 0.68
N THR A 86 6.43 2.82 1.37
CA THR A 86 7.82 3.11 0.99
C THR A 86 8.12 2.57 -0.40
N LEU A 87 7.64 1.36 -0.70
CA LEU A 87 7.78 0.79 -2.03
C LEU A 87 7.11 1.67 -3.09
N GLU A 88 5.92 2.19 -2.81
CA GLU A 88 5.24 3.09 -3.75
C GLU A 88 6.09 4.32 -4.05
N ASP A 89 6.62 4.97 -3.02
CA ASP A 89 7.46 6.15 -3.20
C ASP A 89 8.68 5.85 -4.07
N VAL A 90 9.36 4.75 -3.79
CA VAL A 90 10.55 4.33 -4.54
C VAL A 90 10.18 3.94 -5.97
N ALA A 91 9.07 3.21 -6.14
CA ALA A 91 8.62 2.78 -7.47
C ALA A 91 8.31 3.97 -8.37
N VAL A 92 7.65 5.00 -7.85
CA VAL A 92 7.34 6.22 -8.62
C VAL A 92 8.62 6.88 -9.12
N GLU A 93 9.66 6.97 -8.27
CA GLU A 93 10.94 7.55 -8.67
C GLU A 93 11.65 6.71 -9.74
N ILE A 94 11.66 5.39 -9.59
CA ILE A 94 12.28 4.50 -10.57
C ILE A 94 11.54 4.60 -11.91
N ILE A 95 10.21 4.63 -11.88
CA ILE A 95 9.40 4.74 -13.10
C ILE A 95 9.68 6.08 -13.79
N SER A 96 9.84 7.16 -13.03
CA SER A 96 10.22 8.45 -13.59
C SER A 96 11.56 8.37 -14.32
N LEU A 97 12.53 7.64 -13.78
CA LEU A 97 13.81 7.40 -14.45
C LEU A 97 13.64 6.62 -15.76
N TYR A 98 12.79 5.59 -15.77
CA TYR A 98 12.53 4.84 -17.00
C TYR A 98 11.92 5.72 -18.07
N ARG A 99 11.02 6.64 -17.72
CA ARG A 99 10.43 7.57 -18.67
C ARG A 99 11.47 8.49 -19.29
N LEU A 100 12.46 8.93 -18.51
CA LEU A 100 13.55 9.77 -19.02
C LEU A 100 14.47 8.99 -19.97
N ILE A 101 14.75 7.73 -19.64
CA ILE A 101 15.66 6.89 -20.43
C ILE A 101 15.02 6.46 -21.75
N LYS A 102 13.72 6.21 -21.76
CA LYS A 102 13.00 5.63 -22.91
C LYS A 102 12.25 6.65 -23.76
N LYS A 103 12.69 7.86 -23.75
CA LYS A 103 12.12 8.89 -24.62
C LYS A 103 12.28 8.56 -26.11
#